data_c07a53148da0b4dbd8413db00cfaa9fb
#
_entry.id   c07a53148da0b4dbd8413db00cfaa9fb
#
_cell.length_a   1.000
_cell.length_b   1.000
_cell.length_c   1.000
_cell.angle_alpha   90.00
_cell.angle_beta   90.00
_cell.angle_gamma   90.00
#
_symmetry.space_group_name_H-M   'P 1'
#
loop_
_entity.id
_entity.type
_entity.pdbx_description
1 polymer ?
#
loop_
_entity_poly.entity_id
_entity_poly.type
_entity_poly.pdbx_seq_one_letter_code
_entity_poly.pdbx_strand_id
1 'polypeptide(L)'
;MQLTVSQEFRARAAAGEVSREDAARFEAFVATCNHRLMSHPVITDNAYTRWFATGEAGRADVTHMIVQFSVFSNLFLVAQLLKTINASSLEGMRASKEILANEIGVIFNSAGGRPGGDDADRQGDPELVSIEGSVDGGMFRFRAAHFEWLLKIGEKLGLGFNDMGKRMHGTPSTLFFCDRLAEIYGSADANVAEGASFAVENWAAAGFWKDLIAGLESFKRREQPDLPLAFFTWHDRIEEQHAGHVMDELEELYFTPDFDEVKFIDGGRRMLDGVQAFWTGLNEHRIAAAYN
;
A
#
# COMPACT_ATOMS: atom_id res chain seq x y z
N MET A 1 11.46 10.91 4.98
CA MET A 1 10.92 11.48 3.72
C MET A 1 10.35 12.85 4.02
N GLN A 2 10.55 13.86 3.16
CA GLN A 2 9.98 15.21 3.32
C GLN A 2 9.25 15.60 2.02
N LEU A 3 8.00 15.96 2.14
CA LEU A 3 7.18 16.42 1.02
C LEU A 3 7.56 17.86 0.65
N THR A 4 7.53 18.16 -0.64
CA THR A 4 7.72 19.50 -1.18
C THR A 4 6.71 19.72 -2.30
N VAL A 5 6.20 20.93 -2.43
CA VAL A 5 5.32 21.27 -3.57
C VAL A 5 6.01 21.01 -4.90
N SER A 6 5.25 20.59 -5.91
CA SER A 6 5.77 20.23 -7.22
C SER A 6 6.48 21.42 -7.91
N GLN A 7 7.40 21.12 -8.84
CA GLN A 7 8.04 22.16 -9.63
C GLN A 7 7.02 22.87 -10.55
N GLU A 8 6.04 22.14 -11.04
CA GLU A 8 4.97 22.66 -11.87
C GLU A 8 4.11 23.66 -11.09
N PHE A 9 3.69 23.33 -9.86
CA PHE A 9 2.99 24.26 -8.99
C PHE A 9 3.77 25.57 -8.79
N ARG A 10 5.07 25.47 -8.49
CA ARG A 10 5.93 26.65 -8.30
C ARG A 10 6.02 27.51 -9.56
N ALA A 11 6.10 26.88 -10.73
CA ALA A 11 6.12 27.58 -12.01
C ALA A 11 4.81 28.32 -12.27
N ARG A 12 3.66 27.70 -12.01
CA ARG A 12 2.32 28.29 -12.14
C ARG A 12 2.12 29.45 -11.16
N ALA A 13 2.57 29.28 -9.92
CA ALA A 13 2.55 30.38 -8.94
C ALA A 13 3.44 31.56 -9.37
N ALA A 14 4.63 31.29 -9.90
CA ALA A 14 5.53 32.35 -10.42
C ALA A 14 4.96 33.04 -11.66
N ALA A 15 4.21 32.33 -12.51
CA ALA A 15 3.51 32.91 -13.66
C ALA A 15 2.26 33.72 -13.28
N GLY A 16 1.81 33.66 -12.02
CA GLY A 16 0.61 34.34 -11.53
C GLY A 16 -0.69 33.59 -11.86
N GLU A 17 -0.62 32.34 -12.25
CA GLU A 17 -1.79 31.47 -12.49
C GLU A 17 -2.44 31.01 -11.18
N VAL A 18 -1.66 30.97 -10.11
CA VAL A 18 -2.11 30.74 -8.72
C VAL A 18 -1.83 32.05 -7.96
N SER A 19 -2.78 32.51 -7.14
CA SER A 19 -2.59 33.70 -6.34
C SER A 19 -1.45 33.49 -5.32
N ARG A 20 -0.75 34.56 -4.92
CA ARG A 20 0.30 34.46 -3.89
C ARG A 20 -0.24 33.97 -2.54
N GLU A 21 -1.47 34.34 -2.23
CA GLU A 21 -2.14 33.92 -1.00
C GLU A 21 -2.44 32.41 -1.02
N ASP A 22 -3.00 31.90 -2.12
CA ASP A 22 -3.31 30.48 -2.28
C ASP A 22 -2.03 29.63 -2.31
N ALA A 23 -0.99 30.09 -2.99
CA ALA A 23 0.31 29.43 -3.00
C ALA A 23 0.89 29.32 -1.59
N ALA A 24 0.87 30.40 -0.81
CA ALA A 24 1.36 30.39 0.57
C ALA A 24 0.51 29.49 1.48
N ARG A 25 -0.80 29.44 1.29
CA ARG A 25 -1.71 28.54 2.05
C ARG A 25 -1.39 27.08 1.74
N PHE A 26 -1.24 26.71 0.48
CA PHE A 26 -0.92 25.34 0.09
C PHE A 26 0.47 24.92 0.61
N GLU A 27 1.48 25.77 0.49
CA GLU A 27 2.81 25.50 1.07
C GLU A 27 2.76 25.30 2.59
N ALA A 28 1.95 26.08 3.30
CA ALA A 28 1.75 25.92 4.74
C ALA A 28 1.03 24.62 5.08
N PHE A 29 0.08 24.19 4.24
CA PHE A 29 -0.59 22.91 4.40
C PHE A 29 0.36 21.73 4.16
N VAL A 30 1.20 21.77 3.13
CA VAL A 30 2.25 20.76 2.87
C VAL A 30 3.23 20.68 4.06
N ALA A 31 3.59 21.82 4.65
CA ALA A 31 4.40 21.83 5.87
C ALA A 31 3.66 21.18 7.06
N THR A 32 2.35 21.36 7.16
CA THR A 32 1.50 20.69 8.15
C THR A 32 1.47 19.16 7.92
N CYS A 33 1.32 18.70 6.69
CA CYS A 33 1.42 17.28 6.34
C CYS A 33 2.78 16.70 6.76
N ASN A 34 3.88 17.40 6.47
CA ASN A 34 5.21 16.98 6.92
C ASN A 34 5.28 16.83 8.44
N HIS A 35 4.78 17.83 9.17
CA HIS A 35 4.84 17.83 10.62
C HIS A 35 3.92 16.81 11.27
N ARG A 36 2.71 16.62 10.74
CA ARG A 36 1.66 15.83 11.39
C ARG A 36 1.57 14.40 10.90
N LEU A 37 1.97 14.13 9.65
CA LEU A 37 1.90 12.83 9.01
C LEU A 37 3.29 12.24 8.75
N MET A 38 4.17 12.94 8.04
CA MET A 38 5.47 12.38 7.65
C MET A 38 6.45 12.23 8.82
N SER A 39 6.24 12.91 9.93
CA SER A 39 7.00 12.71 11.18
C SER A 39 6.46 11.56 12.04
N HIS A 40 5.41 10.87 11.60
CA HIS A 40 4.83 9.77 12.36
C HIS A 40 5.85 8.64 12.63
N PRO A 41 5.89 8.05 13.85
CA PRO A 41 6.88 7.03 14.20
C PRO A 41 6.91 5.84 13.25
N VAL A 42 5.77 5.42 12.69
CA VAL A 42 5.72 4.31 11.74
C VAL A 42 6.52 4.58 10.45
N ILE A 43 6.70 5.86 10.09
CA ILE A 43 7.48 6.29 8.94
C ILE A 43 8.96 6.48 9.30
N THR A 44 9.21 7.09 10.49
CA THR A 44 10.56 7.55 10.84
C THR A 44 11.33 6.58 11.72
N ASP A 45 10.64 5.68 12.43
CA ASP A 45 11.23 4.83 13.47
C ASP A 45 10.52 3.48 13.62
N ASN A 46 10.33 2.74 12.52
CA ASN A 46 9.72 1.41 12.56
C ASN A 46 10.73 0.36 13.10
N ALA A 47 10.59 0.02 14.36
CA ALA A 47 11.48 -0.91 15.05
C ALA A 47 11.44 -2.32 14.45
N TYR A 48 10.26 -2.78 13.98
CA TYR A 48 10.13 -4.11 13.40
C TYR A 48 10.85 -4.23 12.05
N THR A 49 10.61 -3.30 11.11
CA THR A 49 11.21 -3.38 9.78
C THR A 49 12.72 -3.21 9.83
N ARG A 50 13.23 -2.31 10.68
CA ARG A 50 14.68 -2.18 10.91
C ARG A 50 15.32 -3.46 11.44
N TRP A 51 14.68 -4.09 12.46
CA TRP A 51 15.16 -5.38 12.94
C TRP A 51 15.09 -6.45 11.85
N PHE A 52 13.99 -6.51 11.10
CA PHE A 52 13.81 -7.50 10.05
C PHE A 52 14.91 -7.37 8.96
N ALA A 53 15.28 -6.13 8.63
CA ALA A 53 16.35 -5.82 7.68
C ALA A 53 17.74 -6.30 8.13
N THR A 54 17.98 -6.52 9.45
CA THR A 54 19.25 -7.11 9.92
C THR A 54 19.46 -8.53 9.41
N GLY A 55 18.38 -9.18 9.00
CA GLY A 55 18.40 -10.56 8.52
C GLY A 55 18.48 -11.59 9.63
N GLU A 56 18.21 -11.23 10.87
CA GLU A 56 18.19 -12.15 12.02
C GLU A 56 16.91 -13.01 12.10
N ALA A 57 15.85 -12.60 11.40
CA ALA A 57 14.56 -13.29 11.39
C ALA A 57 14.72 -14.75 10.95
N GLY A 58 14.26 -15.68 11.81
CA GLY A 58 14.20 -17.11 11.52
C GLY A 58 12.91 -17.51 10.83
N ARG A 59 12.76 -18.81 10.53
CA ARG A 59 11.57 -19.36 9.85
C ARG A 59 10.26 -19.01 10.56
N ALA A 60 10.23 -19.08 11.89
CA ALA A 60 9.03 -18.77 12.67
C ALA A 60 8.61 -17.29 12.50
N ASP A 61 9.57 -16.38 12.56
CA ASP A 61 9.34 -14.94 12.40
C ASP A 61 8.84 -14.60 11.00
N VAL A 62 9.51 -15.15 9.98
CA VAL A 62 9.13 -14.95 8.57
C VAL A 62 7.73 -15.54 8.33
N THR A 63 7.46 -16.75 8.82
CA THR A 63 6.13 -17.39 8.67
C THR A 63 5.05 -16.52 9.33
N HIS A 64 5.26 -16.07 10.56
CA HIS A 64 4.30 -15.22 11.26
C HIS A 64 4.07 -13.92 10.51
N MET A 65 5.13 -13.23 10.07
CA MET A 65 5.03 -12.01 9.29
C MET A 65 4.22 -12.23 8.00
N ILE A 66 4.52 -13.28 7.24
CA ILE A 66 3.81 -13.58 5.99
C ILE A 66 2.32 -13.85 6.24
N VAL A 67 1.97 -14.61 7.29
CA VAL A 67 0.56 -14.82 7.66
C VAL A 67 -0.13 -13.50 7.97
N GLN A 68 0.43 -12.67 8.85
CA GLN A 68 -0.19 -11.40 9.24
C GLN A 68 -0.27 -10.41 8.07
N PHE A 69 0.78 -10.34 7.25
CA PHE A 69 0.78 -9.51 6.05
C PHE A 69 -0.27 -9.97 5.03
N SER A 70 -0.44 -11.29 4.86
CA SER A 70 -1.47 -11.83 3.97
C SER A 70 -2.89 -11.50 4.43
N VAL A 71 -3.14 -11.49 5.74
CA VAL A 71 -4.45 -11.08 6.31
C VAL A 71 -4.72 -9.61 5.97
N PHE A 72 -3.75 -8.74 6.22
CA PHE A 72 -3.84 -7.33 5.89
C PHE A 72 -4.07 -7.13 4.39
N SER A 73 -3.21 -7.67 3.54
CA SER A 73 -3.28 -7.51 2.08
C SER A 73 -4.63 -8.02 1.51
N ASN A 74 -5.10 -9.18 1.95
CA ASN A 74 -6.36 -9.72 1.46
C ASN A 74 -7.59 -8.92 1.97
N LEU A 75 -7.57 -8.42 3.21
CA LEU A 75 -8.66 -7.61 3.75
C LEU A 75 -8.63 -6.15 3.26
N PHE A 76 -7.53 -5.70 2.66
CA PHE A 76 -7.47 -4.42 1.96
C PHE A 76 -8.53 -4.32 0.85
N LEU A 77 -8.90 -5.44 0.22
CA LEU A 77 -10.00 -5.49 -0.75
C LEU A 77 -11.31 -4.93 -0.20
N VAL A 78 -11.60 -5.14 1.07
CA VAL A 78 -12.82 -4.58 1.71
C VAL A 78 -12.74 -3.06 1.78
N ALA A 79 -11.60 -2.52 2.20
CA ALA A 79 -11.39 -1.08 2.27
C ALA A 79 -11.47 -0.43 0.87
N GLN A 80 -10.88 -1.07 -0.15
CA GLN A 80 -10.90 -0.61 -1.52
C GLN A 80 -12.31 -0.64 -2.14
N LEU A 81 -13.11 -1.67 -1.81
CA LEU A 81 -14.52 -1.72 -2.20
C LEU A 81 -15.33 -0.59 -1.54
N LEU A 82 -15.12 -0.34 -0.25
CA LEU A 82 -15.77 0.77 0.45
C LEU A 82 -15.36 2.12 -0.14
N LYS A 83 -14.07 2.33 -0.44
CA LYS A 83 -13.59 3.56 -1.11
C LYS A 83 -14.27 3.74 -2.47
N THR A 84 -14.44 2.66 -3.23
CA THR A 84 -15.15 2.69 -4.52
C THR A 84 -16.63 3.07 -4.37
N ILE A 85 -17.32 2.51 -3.36
CA ILE A 85 -18.75 2.76 -3.10
C ILE A 85 -18.95 4.20 -2.60
N ASN A 86 -18.05 4.70 -1.77
CA ASN A 86 -18.14 5.99 -1.09
C ASN A 86 -17.41 7.13 -1.85
N ALA A 87 -16.92 6.87 -3.07
CA ALA A 87 -16.25 7.89 -3.86
C ALA A 87 -17.13 9.12 -4.08
N SER A 88 -16.58 10.31 -3.90
CA SER A 88 -17.28 11.59 -4.05
C SER A 88 -17.45 12.06 -5.50
N SER A 89 -16.75 11.41 -6.44
CA SER A 89 -16.81 11.72 -7.88
C SER A 89 -16.76 10.46 -8.74
N LEU A 90 -17.14 10.57 -10.01
CA LEU A 90 -17.06 9.48 -10.97
C LEU A 90 -15.57 9.15 -11.27
N GLU A 91 -14.72 10.15 -11.32
CA GLU A 91 -13.27 10.01 -11.50
C GLU A 91 -12.65 9.26 -10.33
N GLY A 92 -12.93 9.63 -9.10
CA GLY A 92 -12.49 8.93 -7.90
C GLY A 92 -12.98 7.48 -7.85
N MET A 93 -14.24 7.23 -8.27
CA MET A 93 -14.76 5.87 -8.39
C MET A 93 -13.98 5.06 -9.43
N ARG A 94 -13.61 5.64 -10.58
CA ARG A 94 -12.85 4.97 -11.63
C ARG A 94 -11.44 4.63 -11.17
N ALA A 95 -10.73 5.58 -10.57
CA ALA A 95 -9.40 5.38 -10.00
C ALA A 95 -9.42 4.25 -8.95
N SER A 96 -10.40 4.29 -8.05
CA SER A 96 -10.57 3.25 -7.03
C SER A 96 -10.84 1.86 -7.62
N LYS A 97 -11.58 1.75 -8.73
CA LYS A 97 -11.81 0.48 -9.46
C LYS A 97 -10.55 -0.04 -10.12
N GLU A 98 -9.67 0.82 -10.60
CA GLU A 98 -8.40 0.40 -11.21
C GLU A 98 -7.49 -0.25 -10.17
N ILE A 99 -7.39 0.35 -8.99
CA ILE A 99 -6.64 -0.24 -7.87
C ILE A 99 -7.25 -1.60 -7.50
N LEU A 100 -8.57 -1.68 -7.34
CA LEU A 100 -9.25 -2.94 -7.04
C LEU A 100 -9.00 -4.01 -8.11
N ALA A 101 -9.05 -3.66 -9.39
CA ALA A 101 -8.76 -4.56 -10.49
C ALA A 101 -7.33 -5.12 -10.43
N ASN A 102 -6.34 -4.27 -10.09
CA ASN A 102 -4.96 -4.69 -9.87
C ASN A 102 -4.85 -5.66 -8.69
N GLU A 103 -5.50 -5.36 -7.56
CA GLU A 103 -5.48 -6.21 -6.38
C GLU A 103 -6.00 -7.62 -6.64
N ILE A 104 -7.10 -7.74 -7.41
CA ILE A 104 -7.71 -9.04 -7.77
C ILE A 104 -7.15 -9.65 -9.06
N GLY A 105 -6.13 -9.04 -9.66
CA GLY A 105 -5.44 -9.57 -10.84
C GLY A 105 -6.23 -9.50 -12.14
N VAL A 106 -7.19 -8.58 -12.28
CA VAL A 106 -7.94 -8.41 -13.52
C VAL A 106 -7.15 -7.58 -14.52
N ILE A 107 -6.94 -8.11 -15.72
CA ILE A 107 -6.30 -7.39 -16.82
C ILE A 107 -7.37 -7.05 -17.87
N PHE A 108 -7.53 -5.75 -18.16
CA PHE A 108 -8.32 -5.29 -19.28
C PHE A 108 -7.41 -5.19 -20.51
N ASN A 109 -7.55 -6.13 -21.45
CA ASN A 109 -6.98 -5.94 -22.77
C ASN A 109 -7.96 -5.12 -23.60
N SER A 110 -7.61 -3.90 -23.95
CA SER A 110 -8.23 -3.24 -25.10
C SER A 110 -7.92 -4.08 -26.36
N ALA A 111 -8.97 -4.58 -27.02
CA ALA A 111 -8.86 -5.22 -28.33
C ALA A 111 -8.35 -4.16 -29.33
N GLY A 112 -7.07 -4.04 -29.52
CA GLY A 112 -6.42 -3.00 -30.31
C GLY A 112 -5.17 -2.45 -29.66
N GLY A 113 -4.67 -3.13 -28.63
CA GLY A 113 -3.44 -2.74 -27.93
C GLY A 113 -2.30 -2.51 -28.90
N ARG A 114 -1.77 -1.28 -28.91
CA ARG A 114 -0.52 -0.95 -29.59
C ARG A 114 0.52 -2.02 -29.27
N PRO A 115 1.26 -2.52 -30.27
CA PRO A 115 2.50 -3.25 -30.00
C PRO A 115 3.42 -2.27 -29.28
N GLY A 116 3.65 -2.48 -27.98
CA GLY A 116 4.49 -1.59 -27.17
C GLY A 116 3.85 -1.08 -25.89
N GLY A 117 2.60 -1.40 -25.57
CA GLY A 117 2.01 -1.22 -24.27
C GLY A 117 2.54 -2.30 -23.33
N ASP A 118 3.30 -1.88 -22.39
CA ASP A 118 3.94 -2.59 -21.28
C ASP A 118 4.13 -4.11 -21.46
N ASP A 119 5.08 -4.49 -22.29
CA ASP A 119 5.57 -5.87 -22.40
C ASP A 119 6.25 -6.36 -21.10
N ALA A 120 6.45 -5.48 -20.13
CA ALA A 120 6.90 -5.87 -18.80
C ALA A 120 5.93 -6.83 -18.11
N ASP A 121 4.61 -6.66 -18.34
CA ASP A 121 3.58 -7.60 -17.88
C ASP A 121 3.53 -8.90 -18.70
N ARG A 122 4.07 -8.91 -19.92
CA ARG A 122 4.10 -10.10 -20.79
C ARG A 122 5.40 -10.88 -20.73
N GLN A 123 6.49 -10.23 -20.39
CA GLN A 123 7.80 -10.84 -20.15
C GLN A 123 8.11 -10.93 -18.65
N GLY A 124 7.10 -10.57 -17.82
CA GLY A 124 7.20 -10.64 -16.37
C GLY A 124 7.49 -12.04 -15.90
N ASP A 125 8.07 -12.12 -14.75
CA ASP A 125 8.29 -13.33 -13.98
C ASP A 125 7.08 -14.26 -14.12
N PRO A 126 7.23 -15.50 -14.61
CA PRO A 126 6.13 -16.46 -14.70
C PRO A 126 5.43 -16.73 -13.37
N GLU A 127 6.03 -16.31 -12.24
CA GLU A 127 5.38 -16.30 -10.93
C GLU A 127 4.26 -15.25 -10.83
N LEU A 128 4.24 -14.23 -11.68
CA LEU A 128 3.27 -13.14 -11.64
C LEU A 128 2.04 -13.35 -12.54
N VAL A 129 2.07 -14.35 -13.42
CA VAL A 129 1.03 -14.56 -14.43
C VAL A 129 0.40 -15.93 -14.24
N SER A 130 -0.92 -15.97 -13.97
CA SER A 130 -1.75 -17.17 -14.11
C SER A 130 -2.65 -16.99 -15.32
N ILE A 131 -2.71 -18.00 -16.17
CA ILE A 131 -3.64 -18.06 -17.32
C ILE A 131 -4.87 -18.91 -17.01
N GLU A 132 -4.96 -19.43 -15.79
CA GLU A 132 -6.07 -20.28 -15.36
C GLU A 132 -7.24 -19.43 -14.87
N GLY A 133 -8.23 -19.27 -15.73
CA GLY A 133 -9.55 -18.74 -15.35
C GLY A 133 -10.57 -19.87 -15.24
N SER A 134 -11.51 -19.75 -14.32
CA SER A 134 -12.57 -20.74 -14.08
C SER A 134 -13.81 -20.54 -14.98
N VAL A 135 -13.80 -19.56 -15.89
CA VAL A 135 -14.95 -19.24 -16.76
C VAL A 135 -14.58 -19.49 -18.20
N ASP A 136 -15.12 -20.57 -18.77
CA ASP A 136 -14.95 -20.90 -20.18
C ASP A 136 -15.60 -19.84 -21.09
N GLY A 137 -14.86 -19.38 -22.10
CA GLY A 137 -15.34 -18.42 -23.11
C GLY A 137 -15.38 -16.97 -22.66
N GLY A 138 -14.91 -16.64 -21.45
CA GLY A 138 -14.77 -15.25 -20.98
C GLY A 138 -13.63 -14.51 -21.67
N MET A 139 -13.84 -13.22 -21.97
CA MET A 139 -12.78 -12.32 -22.46
C MET A 139 -11.93 -11.71 -21.33
N PHE A 140 -12.24 -12.02 -20.08
CA PHE A 140 -11.46 -11.59 -18.92
C PHE A 140 -10.20 -12.43 -18.82
N ARG A 141 -9.05 -11.76 -18.76
CA ARG A 141 -7.79 -12.41 -18.41
C ARG A 141 -7.47 -12.08 -16.97
N PHE A 142 -7.06 -13.10 -16.23
CA PHE A 142 -6.61 -12.96 -14.86
C PHE A 142 -5.12 -13.24 -14.82
N ARG A 143 -4.37 -12.37 -14.18
CA ARG A 143 -3.05 -12.67 -13.63
C ARG A 143 -3.21 -13.04 -12.16
N ALA A 144 -2.16 -13.58 -11.55
CA ALA A 144 -2.20 -13.86 -10.12
C ALA A 144 -2.58 -12.59 -9.33
N ALA A 145 -3.59 -12.70 -8.48
CA ALA A 145 -3.94 -11.66 -7.52
C ALA A 145 -2.79 -11.48 -6.51
N HIS A 146 -2.71 -10.33 -5.84
CA HIS A 146 -1.68 -10.07 -4.82
C HIS A 146 -1.65 -11.15 -3.73
N PHE A 147 -2.82 -11.64 -3.32
CA PHE A 147 -2.92 -12.75 -2.38
C PHE A 147 -2.27 -14.05 -2.91
N GLU A 148 -2.39 -14.35 -4.20
CA GLU A 148 -1.79 -15.55 -4.78
C GLU A 148 -0.25 -15.48 -4.76
N TRP A 149 0.33 -14.30 -4.91
CA TRP A 149 1.77 -14.13 -4.77
C TRP A 149 2.24 -14.38 -3.34
N LEU A 150 1.48 -13.90 -2.36
CA LEU A 150 1.76 -14.18 -0.95
C LEU A 150 1.56 -15.68 -0.63
N LEU A 151 0.56 -16.32 -1.25
CA LEU A 151 0.34 -17.76 -1.09
C LEU A 151 1.54 -18.57 -1.59
N LYS A 152 2.14 -18.22 -2.72
CA LYS A 152 3.36 -18.87 -3.21
C LYS A 152 4.53 -18.77 -2.22
N ILE A 153 4.66 -17.64 -1.52
CA ILE A 153 5.64 -17.49 -0.44
C ILE A 153 5.27 -18.43 0.72
N GLY A 154 4.00 -18.44 1.12
CA GLY A 154 3.47 -19.28 2.19
C GLY A 154 3.72 -20.77 1.94
N GLU A 155 3.50 -21.24 0.71
CA GLU A 155 3.74 -22.62 0.30
C GLU A 155 5.20 -23.05 0.55
N LYS A 156 6.18 -22.16 0.31
CA LYS A 156 7.59 -22.42 0.62
C LYS A 156 7.88 -22.48 2.13
N LEU A 157 7.00 -21.90 2.92
CA LEU A 157 7.07 -21.95 4.38
C LEU A 157 6.24 -23.09 4.99
N GLY A 158 5.55 -23.88 4.16
CA GLY A 158 4.71 -25.00 4.58
C GLY A 158 3.26 -24.61 4.89
N LEU A 159 2.82 -23.44 4.47
CA LEU A 159 1.45 -22.96 4.61
C LEU A 159 0.62 -23.30 3.36
N GLY A 160 -0.69 -23.54 3.56
CA GLY A 160 -1.66 -23.72 2.48
C GLY A 160 -2.63 -22.55 2.39
N PHE A 161 -3.50 -22.60 1.40
CA PHE A 161 -4.55 -21.61 1.16
C PHE A 161 -5.41 -21.31 2.39
N ASN A 162 -5.65 -22.32 3.23
CA ASN A 162 -6.49 -22.16 4.42
C ASN A 162 -5.78 -21.53 5.61
N ASP A 163 -4.45 -21.38 5.55
CA ASP A 163 -3.64 -20.88 6.67
C ASP A 163 -3.34 -19.38 6.52
N MET A 164 -3.78 -18.75 5.42
CA MET A 164 -3.43 -17.38 5.07
C MET A 164 -4.64 -16.54 4.67
N GLY A 165 -4.47 -15.22 4.69
CA GLY A 165 -5.39 -14.23 4.12
C GLY A 165 -6.74 -14.06 4.79
N LYS A 166 -7.13 -14.95 5.70
CA LYS A 166 -8.44 -14.92 6.34
C LYS A 166 -8.38 -14.21 7.68
N ARG A 167 -9.45 -13.49 8.02
CA ARG A 167 -9.57 -12.73 9.26
C ARG A 167 -9.26 -13.57 10.51
N MET A 168 -9.59 -14.85 10.51
CA MET A 168 -9.37 -15.76 11.63
C MET A 168 -7.88 -15.99 11.97
N HIS A 169 -6.96 -15.68 11.05
CA HIS A 169 -5.51 -15.81 11.26
C HIS A 169 -4.86 -14.51 11.73
N GLY A 170 -5.62 -13.40 11.72
CA GLY A 170 -5.12 -12.11 12.17
C GLY A 170 -4.96 -12.03 13.68
N THR A 171 -3.82 -11.52 14.15
CA THR A 171 -3.66 -11.10 15.53
C THR A 171 -4.56 -9.90 15.84
N PRO A 172 -4.84 -9.58 17.12
CA PRO A 172 -5.63 -8.39 17.46
C PRO A 172 -5.11 -7.10 16.83
N SER A 173 -3.79 -6.92 16.77
CA SER A 173 -3.17 -5.73 16.16
C SER A 173 -3.32 -5.69 14.65
N THR A 174 -3.20 -6.84 13.97
CA THR A 174 -3.47 -6.96 12.53
C THR A 174 -4.94 -6.65 12.23
N LEU A 175 -5.86 -7.22 13.00
CA LEU A 175 -7.29 -6.98 12.81
C LEU A 175 -7.69 -5.54 13.12
N PHE A 176 -7.08 -4.93 14.13
CA PHE A 176 -7.26 -3.50 14.39
C PHE A 176 -6.87 -2.65 13.17
N PHE A 177 -5.73 -2.93 12.55
CA PHE A 177 -5.32 -2.23 11.34
C PHE A 177 -6.29 -2.47 10.18
N CYS A 178 -6.71 -3.71 9.93
CA CYS A 178 -7.69 -4.02 8.88
C CYS A 178 -9.03 -3.30 9.08
N ASP A 179 -9.49 -3.22 10.34
CA ASP A 179 -10.72 -2.53 10.68
C ASP A 179 -10.58 -1.00 10.49
N ARG A 180 -9.40 -0.43 10.83
CA ARG A 180 -9.09 0.98 10.55
C ARG A 180 -9.02 1.28 9.05
N LEU A 181 -8.43 0.40 8.25
CA LEU A 181 -8.47 0.52 6.79
C LEU A 181 -9.91 0.61 6.28
N ALA A 182 -10.76 -0.32 6.68
CA ALA A 182 -12.17 -0.32 6.24
C ALA A 182 -12.92 0.94 6.71
N GLU A 183 -12.71 1.40 7.94
CA GLU A 183 -13.40 2.55 8.54
C GLU A 183 -12.94 3.89 7.96
N ILE A 184 -11.62 4.08 7.79
CA ILE A 184 -11.03 5.39 7.53
C ILE A 184 -10.75 5.56 6.04
N TYR A 185 -10.02 4.63 5.43
CA TYR A 185 -9.73 4.64 3.99
C TYR A 185 -11.00 4.48 3.16
N GLY A 186 -11.94 3.65 3.62
CA GLY A 186 -13.26 3.46 3.03
C GLY A 186 -14.33 4.43 3.56
N SER A 187 -13.97 5.55 4.20
CA SER A 187 -14.91 6.50 4.79
C SER A 187 -15.85 7.13 3.75
N ALA A 188 -17.10 7.41 4.18
CA ALA A 188 -18.04 8.23 3.40
C ALA A 188 -17.72 9.73 3.46
N ASP A 189 -16.90 10.19 4.40
CA ASP A 189 -16.36 11.55 4.43
C ASP A 189 -15.11 11.59 3.53
N ALA A 190 -15.23 12.25 2.39
CA ALA A 190 -14.16 12.29 1.38
C ALA A 190 -12.85 12.85 1.94
N ASN A 191 -12.87 13.89 2.78
CA ASN A 191 -11.65 14.47 3.35
C ASN A 191 -10.93 13.47 4.26
N VAL A 192 -11.67 12.68 5.04
CA VAL A 192 -11.10 11.62 5.88
C VAL A 192 -10.50 10.50 5.02
N ALA A 193 -11.23 10.04 3.99
CA ALA A 193 -10.79 8.99 3.10
C ALA A 193 -9.53 9.40 2.31
N GLU A 194 -9.49 10.62 1.77
CA GLU A 194 -8.33 11.10 1.01
C GLU A 194 -7.12 11.37 1.91
N GLY A 195 -7.33 11.85 3.13
CA GLY A 195 -6.26 11.93 4.12
C GLY A 195 -5.65 10.57 4.47
N ALA A 196 -6.49 9.53 4.60
CA ALA A 196 -6.05 8.17 4.83
C ALA A 196 -5.29 7.60 3.62
N SER A 197 -5.79 7.81 2.40
CA SER A 197 -5.14 7.42 1.15
C SER A 197 -3.75 8.06 1.02
N PHE A 198 -3.68 9.37 1.16
CA PHE A 198 -2.44 10.13 1.15
C PHE A 198 -1.41 9.59 2.16
N ALA A 199 -1.84 9.29 3.37
CA ALA A 199 -0.97 8.80 4.42
C ALA A 199 -0.45 7.38 4.14
N VAL A 200 -1.28 6.48 3.61
CA VAL A 200 -0.90 5.10 3.25
C VAL A 200 0.09 5.10 2.08
N GLU A 201 -0.17 5.86 1.03
CA GLU A 201 0.73 5.97 -0.13
C GLU A 201 2.11 6.50 0.28
N ASN A 202 2.14 7.57 1.06
CA ASN A 202 3.40 8.12 1.54
C ASN A 202 4.13 7.20 2.54
N TRP A 203 3.41 6.45 3.37
CA TRP A 203 4.01 5.42 4.21
C TRP A 203 4.58 4.28 3.35
N ALA A 204 3.84 3.82 2.35
CA ALA A 204 4.30 2.79 1.43
C ALA A 204 5.59 3.21 0.71
N ALA A 205 5.67 4.46 0.25
CA ALA A 205 6.87 5.03 -0.37
C ALA A 205 8.03 5.33 0.60
N ALA A 206 7.83 5.22 1.92
CA ALA A 206 8.84 5.59 2.92
C ALA A 206 9.97 4.56 3.10
N GLY A 207 9.97 3.45 2.35
CA GLY A 207 11.09 2.52 2.24
C GLY A 207 11.01 1.26 3.10
N PHE A 208 9.90 1.00 3.79
CA PHE A 208 9.76 -0.25 4.56
C PHE A 208 9.83 -1.51 3.67
N TRP A 209 9.46 -1.41 2.39
CA TRP A 209 9.61 -2.50 1.43
C TRP A 209 11.07 -2.95 1.30
N LYS A 210 12.00 -2.01 1.22
CA LYS A 210 13.44 -2.30 1.13
C LYS A 210 13.95 -3.03 2.37
N ASP A 211 13.47 -2.64 3.55
CA ASP A 211 13.78 -3.33 4.80
C ASP A 211 13.28 -4.77 4.79
N LEU A 212 12.02 -4.99 4.37
CA LEU A 212 11.45 -6.35 4.27
C LEU A 212 12.18 -7.20 3.22
N ILE A 213 12.49 -6.63 2.06
CA ILE A 213 13.22 -7.33 1.01
C ILE A 213 14.60 -7.74 1.52
N ALA A 214 15.35 -6.85 2.19
CA ALA A 214 16.68 -7.16 2.73
C ALA A 214 16.61 -8.34 3.71
N GLY A 215 15.64 -8.35 4.62
CA GLY A 215 15.43 -9.45 5.57
C GLY A 215 15.05 -10.76 4.89
N LEU A 216 14.10 -10.71 3.95
CA LEU A 216 13.66 -11.89 3.19
C LEU A 216 14.78 -12.46 2.30
N GLU A 217 15.59 -11.63 1.66
CA GLU A 217 16.74 -12.09 0.90
C GLU A 217 17.79 -12.77 1.80
N SER A 218 18.00 -12.23 3.01
CA SER A 218 18.88 -12.87 3.99
C SER A 218 18.34 -14.23 4.42
N PHE A 219 17.06 -14.33 4.73
CA PHE A 219 16.38 -15.59 5.05
C PHE A 219 16.43 -16.57 3.86
N LYS A 220 16.16 -16.10 2.64
CA LYS A 220 16.25 -16.90 1.41
C LYS A 220 17.61 -17.55 1.26
N ARG A 221 18.70 -16.79 1.44
CA ARG A 221 20.05 -17.32 1.34
C ARG A 221 20.38 -18.37 2.40
N ARG A 222 19.83 -18.22 3.61
CA ARG A 222 20.15 -19.11 4.74
C ARG A 222 19.31 -20.37 4.79
N GLU A 223 18.00 -20.26 4.55
CA GLU A 223 17.04 -21.28 4.91
C GLU A 223 16.13 -21.74 3.77
N GLN A 224 15.81 -20.87 2.80
CA GLN A 224 14.83 -21.18 1.75
C GLN A 224 15.25 -20.58 0.40
N PRO A 225 16.23 -21.20 -0.30
CA PRO A 225 16.82 -20.63 -1.53
C PRO A 225 15.84 -20.38 -2.67
N ASP A 226 14.71 -21.09 -2.69
CA ASP A 226 13.65 -20.97 -3.71
C ASP A 226 12.46 -20.11 -3.25
N LEU A 227 12.64 -19.29 -2.19
CA LEU A 227 11.60 -18.36 -1.72
C LEU A 227 11.32 -17.30 -2.79
N PRO A 228 10.10 -17.18 -3.31
CA PRO A 228 9.78 -16.11 -4.26
C PRO A 228 9.67 -14.76 -3.53
N LEU A 229 10.17 -13.69 -4.14
CA LEU A 229 10.12 -12.33 -3.56
C LEU A 229 9.33 -11.36 -4.44
N ALA A 230 8.73 -11.85 -5.51
CA ALA A 230 8.08 -11.02 -6.52
C ALA A 230 7.04 -10.05 -5.92
N PHE A 231 6.24 -10.49 -4.95
CA PHE A 231 5.28 -9.63 -4.26
C PHE A 231 5.94 -8.37 -3.70
N PHE A 232 7.00 -8.52 -2.92
CA PHE A 232 7.67 -7.41 -2.25
C PHE A 232 8.45 -6.53 -3.22
N THR A 233 9.20 -7.14 -4.16
CA THR A 233 10.01 -6.39 -5.13
C THR A 233 9.16 -5.63 -6.16
N TRP A 234 7.98 -6.14 -6.48
CA TRP A 234 7.05 -5.46 -7.36
C TRP A 234 6.46 -4.21 -6.69
N HIS A 235 6.02 -4.32 -5.42
CA HIS A 235 5.51 -3.19 -4.66
C HIS A 235 6.57 -2.09 -4.49
N ASP A 236 7.79 -2.45 -4.08
CA ASP A 236 8.88 -1.47 -3.93
C ASP A 236 9.11 -0.65 -5.22
N ARG A 237 9.05 -1.32 -6.38
CA ARG A 237 9.22 -0.66 -7.68
C ARG A 237 8.06 0.26 -8.07
N ILE A 238 6.81 -0.14 -7.76
CA ILE A 238 5.63 0.65 -8.11
C ILE A 238 5.52 1.88 -7.22
N GLU A 239 5.79 1.75 -5.94
CA GLU A 239 5.74 2.87 -5.00
C GLU A 239 6.70 4.00 -5.37
N GLU A 240 7.85 3.70 -5.97
CA GLU A 240 8.74 4.73 -6.51
C GLU A 240 8.09 5.56 -7.63
N GLN A 241 7.14 4.99 -8.37
CA GLN A 241 6.39 5.70 -9.42
C GLN A 241 5.20 6.48 -8.84
N HIS A 242 4.51 5.94 -7.86
CA HIS A 242 3.35 6.57 -7.22
C HIS A 242 3.73 7.84 -6.45
N ALA A 243 4.88 7.88 -5.80
CA ALA A 243 5.35 9.04 -5.04
C ALA A 243 5.41 10.35 -5.87
N GLY A 244 5.49 10.26 -7.19
CA GLY A 244 5.45 11.43 -8.10
C GLY A 244 4.06 12.04 -8.26
N HIS A 245 3.01 11.24 -8.19
CA HIS A 245 1.63 11.67 -8.45
C HIS A 245 0.90 12.17 -7.20
N VAL A 246 1.30 11.71 -6.02
CA VAL A 246 0.63 12.02 -4.74
C VAL A 246 0.57 13.52 -4.45
N MET A 247 1.58 14.30 -4.86
CA MET A 247 1.59 15.74 -4.63
C MET A 247 0.70 16.51 -5.61
N ASP A 248 0.57 16.03 -6.82
CA ASP A 248 -0.30 16.64 -7.83
C ASP A 248 -1.77 16.37 -7.46
N GLU A 249 -2.08 15.15 -7.02
CA GLU A 249 -3.41 14.79 -6.49
C GLU A 249 -3.77 15.62 -5.24
N LEU A 250 -2.81 15.82 -4.33
CA LEU A 250 -3.01 16.66 -3.16
C LEU A 250 -3.29 18.12 -3.54
N GLU A 251 -2.58 18.66 -4.56
CA GLU A 251 -2.80 19.99 -5.06
C GLU A 251 -4.22 20.15 -5.62
N GLU A 252 -4.63 19.23 -6.50
CA GLU A 252 -5.98 19.22 -7.09
C GLU A 252 -7.06 19.18 -6.01
N LEU A 253 -6.90 18.32 -5.02
CA LEU A 253 -7.83 18.16 -3.91
C LEU A 253 -7.89 19.41 -3.04
N TYR A 254 -6.73 20.00 -2.71
CA TYR A 254 -6.63 21.16 -1.81
C TYR A 254 -7.43 22.35 -2.29
N PHE A 255 -7.49 22.57 -3.59
CA PHE A 255 -8.22 23.71 -4.19
C PHE A 255 -9.68 23.40 -4.48
N THR A 256 -10.21 22.27 -4.06
CA THR A 256 -11.65 22.01 -4.13
C THR A 256 -12.41 22.80 -3.06
N PRO A 257 -13.64 23.27 -3.35
CA PRO A 257 -14.41 24.09 -2.41
C PRO A 257 -14.70 23.45 -1.06
N ASP A 258 -14.82 22.11 -1.03
CA ASP A 258 -15.22 21.32 0.15
C ASP A 258 -14.03 20.71 0.89
N PHE A 259 -12.79 21.13 0.59
CA PHE A 259 -11.61 20.61 1.23
C PHE A 259 -11.51 21.08 2.69
N ASP A 260 -11.36 20.11 3.59
CA ASP A 260 -11.22 20.32 5.05
C ASP A 260 -9.87 19.77 5.52
N GLU A 261 -8.91 20.69 5.75
CA GLU A 261 -7.55 20.35 6.20
C GLU A 261 -7.55 19.56 7.50
N VAL A 262 -8.48 19.86 8.43
CA VAL A 262 -8.52 19.21 9.75
C VAL A 262 -8.95 17.76 9.62
N LYS A 263 -9.99 17.50 8.84
CA LYS A 263 -10.47 16.13 8.57
C LYS A 263 -9.45 15.32 7.78
N PHE A 264 -8.80 15.94 6.79
CA PHE A 264 -7.74 15.30 6.02
C PHE A 264 -6.58 14.84 6.93
N ILE A 265 -6.07 15.73 7.75
CA ILE A 265 -4.97 15.40 8.69
C ILE A 265 -5.42 14.35 9.74
N ASP A 266 -6.66 14.44 10.24
CA ASP A 266 -7.20 13.43 11.17
C ASP A 266 -7.28 12.05 10.52
N GLY A 267 -7.83 11.96 9.30
CA GLY A 267 -7.90 10.73 8.54
C GLY A 267 -6.51 10.10 8.34
N GLY A 268 -5.55 10.90 7.90
CA GLY A 268 -4.17 10.45 7.72
C GLY A 268 -3.52 9.96 9.01
N ARG A 269 -3.65 10.71 10.10
CA ARG A 269 -3.11 10.30 11.40
C ARG A 269 -3.68 8.99 11.91
N ARG A 270 -5.01 8.88 11.92
CA ARG A 270 -5.71 7.66 12.37
C ARG A 270 -5.33 6.46 11.53
N MET A 271 -5.05 6.67 10.25
CA MET A 271 -4.57 5.61 9.36
C MET A 271 -3.16 5.16 9.73
N LEU A 272 -2.23 6.09 9.94
CA LEU A 272 -0.86 5.78 10.36
C LEU A 272 -0.82 5.13 11.75
N ASP A 273 -1.70 5.52 12.68
CA ASP A 273 -1.87 4.85 13.98
C ASP A 273 -2.27 3.37 13.79
N GLY A 274 -3.13 3.07 12.81
CA GLY A 274 -3.49 1.70 12.44
C GLY A 274 -2.29 0.89 11.91
N VAL A 275 -1.53 1.49 11.00
CA VAL A 275 -0.29 0.89 10.47
C VAL A 275 0.73 0.67 11.59
N GLN A 276 0.88 1.64 12.49
CA GLN A 276 1.76 1.51 13.67
C GLN A 276 1.36 0.32 14.54
N ALA A 277 0.06 0.13 14.79
CA ALA A 277 -0.42 -0.98 15.60
C ALA A 277 -0.06 -2.33 14.98
N PHE A 278 -0.16 -2.47 13.65
CA PHE A 278 0.24 -3.67 12.92
C PHE A 278 1.72 -4.02 13.16
N TRP A 279 2.63 -3.08 12.92
CA TRP A 279 4.06 -3.30 13.08
C TRP A 279 4.47 -3.51 14.55
N THR A 280 3.84 -2.78 15.46
CA THR A 280 4.05 -2.95 16.91
C THR A 280 3.67 -4.36 17.35
N GLY A 281 2.52 -4.88 16.90
CA GLY A 281 2.09 -6.23 17.22
C GLY A 281 3.03 -7.31 16.71
N LEU A 282 3.57 -7.16 15.49
CA LEU A 282 4.61 -8.06 14.97
C LEU A 282 5.89 -7.99 15.81
N ASN A 283 6.28 -6.78 16.24
CA ASN A 283 7.47 -6.59 17.06
C ASN A 283 7.32 -7.19 18.46
N GLU A 284 6.18 -7.03 19.09
CA GLU A 284 5.86 -7.62 20.40
C GLU A 284 5.84 -9.14 20.32
N HIS A 285 5.22 -9.71 19.27
CA HIS A 285 5.20 -11.15 19.06
C HIS A 285 6.61 -11.75 18.98
N ARG A 286 7.52 -11.17 18.16
CA ARG A 286 8.88 -11.69 18.04
C ARG A 286 9.66 -11.60 19.35
N ILE A 287 9.48 -10.49 20.10
CA ILE A 287 10.14 -10.32 21.40
C ILE A 287 9.66 -11.40 22.37
N ALA A 288 8.35 -11.61 22.47
CA ALA A 288 7.78 -12.63 23.34
C ALA A 288 8.27 -14.05 22.95
N ALA A 289 8.38 -14.34 21.65
CA ALA A 289 8.86 -15.65 21.15
C ALA A 289 10.35 -15.88 21.50
N ALA A 290 11.16 -14.84 21.58
CA ALA A 290 12.58 -14.96 21.94
C ALA A 290 12.83 -15.29 23.42
N TYR A 291 11.82 -15.14 24.30
CA TYR A 291 11.91 -15.47 25.73
C TYR A 291 11.29 -16.83 26.11
N ASN A 292 10.67 -17.52 25.13
CA ASN A 292 10.09 -18.85 25.29
C ASN A 292 10.94 -19.92 24.60
#